data_324ef0e1135a5ba958e6e4f5496a6cda
#
_entry.id   324ef0e1135a5ba958e6e4f5496a6cda
#
_cell.length_a   1.000
_cell.length_b   1.000
_cell.length_c   1.000
_cell.angle_alpha   90.00
_cell.angle_beta   90.00
_cell.angle_gamma   90.00
#
_symmetry.space_group_name_H-M   'P 1'
#
loop_
_entity.id
_entity.type
_entity.pdbx_description
1 polymer ?
#
loop_
_entity_poly.entity_id
_entity_poly.type
_entity_poly.pdbx_seq_one_letter_code
_entity_poly.pdbx_strand_id
1 'polypeptide(L)'
;MNPSREDLIRRIAEKEVRLTSLERQRQEAREEIQALRDQLKELAPSIAADAAHDIGTGTPPTSAEKVRLFRSLFRGRADVFPTRFVSKKTGKAGYAPACANKFVRGVCDLPRIKCGECSNQAFQAVDDQAVLNHLKGHHVMGVYPLLGDETCWFLAADFDKASWQDDVAALIGTCRETGVPVSVERSRSGNGAHAWFFFAEPVTANVARRMGCYLITETMSRRHELTMDSYDRLFPNQDTMPRGGFGNLIALPLQHDARQNG
;
A
#
# COMPACT_ATOMS: atom_id res chain seq x y z
N MET A 1 -25.63 -32.60 29.61
CA MET A 1 -24.90 -32.75 30.91
C MET A 1 -23.88 -31.63 31.01
N ASN A 2 -23.95 -30.83 32.05
CA ASN A 2 -22.88 -29.83 32.30
C ASN A 2 -21.60 -30.55 32.76
N PRO A 3 -20.41 -30.14 32.34
CA PRO A 3 -19.17 -30.76 32.76
C PRO A 3 -18.96 -30.57 34.27
N SER A 4 -18.38 -31.57 34.90
CA SER A 4 -18.07 -31.49 36.33
C SER A 4 -16.95 -30.47 36.60
N ARG A 5 -16.83 -29.96 37.82
CA ARG A 5 -15.73 -29.05 38.20
C ARG A 5 -14.36 -29.69 37.94
N GLU A 6 -14.24 -30.98 38.21
CA GLU A 6 -13.00 -31.74 38.00
C GLU A 6 -12.64 -31.86 36.51
N ASP A 7 -13.64 -32.08 35.64
CA ASP A 7 -13.44 -32.09 34.20
C ASP A 7 -12.97 -30.73 33.66
N LEU A 8 -13.50 -29.65 34.21
CA LEU A 8 -13.08 -28.29 33.82
C LEU A 8 -11.63 -28.02 34.26
N ILE A 9 -11.26 -28.38 35.49
CA ILE A 9 -9.89 -28.22 36.00
C ILE A 9 -8.89 -29.00 35.14
N ARG A 10 -9.20 -30.27 34.81
CA ARG A 10 -8.34 -31.08 33.96
C ARG A 10 -8.18 -30.46 32.56
N ARG A 11 -9.26 -29.99 31.95
CA ARG A 11 -9.22 -29.34 30.63
C ARG A 11 -8.45 -28.02 30.65
N ILE A 12 -8.52 -27.26 31.72
CA ILE A 12 -7.72 -26.04 31.88
C ILE A 12 -6.25 -26.42 31.92
N ALA A 13 -5.84 -27.36 32.80
CA ALA A 13 -4.45 -27.80 32.89
C ALA A 13 -3.88 -28.33 31.57
N GLU A 14 -4.67 -29.12 30.82
CA GLU A 14 -4.27 -29.58 29.48
C GLU A 14 -4.05 -28.42 28.50
N LYS A 15 -4.89 -27.37 28.56
CA LYS A 15 -4.74 -26.18 27.70
C LYS A 15 -3.55 -25.31 28.09
N GLU A 16 -3.28 -25.18 29.40
CA GLU A 16 -2.10 -24.46 29.89
C GLU A 16 -0.80 -25.12 29.45
N VAL A 17 -0.70 -26.45 29.57
CA VAL A 17 0.46 -27.22 29.08
C VAL A 17 0.63 -27.03 27.57
N ARG A 18 -0.47 -27.07 26.81
CA ARG A 18 -0.41 -26.85 25.36
C ARG A 18 0.01 -25.42 25.02
N LEU A 19 -0.47 -24.42 25.77
CA LEU A 19 -0.10 -23.02 25.58
C LEU A 19 1.41 -22.85 25.80
N THR A 20 1.95 -23.36 26.90
CA THR A 20 3.41 -23.32 27.19
C THR A 20 4.23 -23.98 26.09
N SER A 21 3.77 -25.12 25.56
CA SER A 21 4.44 -25.78 24.42
C SER A 21 4.44 -24.93 23.15
N LEU A 22 3.32 -24.29 22.82
CA LEU A 22 3.21 -23.41 21.66
C LEU A 22 4.07 -22.15 21.81
N GLU A 23 4.15 -21.59 23.02
CA GLU A 23 5.00 -20.43 23.31
C GLU A 23 6.48 -20.77 23.13
N ARG A 24 6.92 -21.96 23.57
CA ARG A 24 8.28 -22.44 23.32
C ARG A 24 8.55 -22.60 21.83
N GLN A 25 7.67 -23.28 21.08
CA GLN A 25 7.82 -23.44 19.64
C GLN A 25 7.88 -22.09 18.90
N ARG A 26 7.08 -21.14 19.34
CA ARG A 26 7.10 -19.77 18.82
C ARG A 26 8.45 -19.09 19.07
N GLN A 27 9.02 -19.28 20.23
CA GLN A 27 10.33 -18.73 20.59
C GLN A 27 11.46 -19.38 19.77
N GLU A 28 11.47 -20.68 19.65
CA GLU A 28 12.43 -21.44 18.84
C GLU A 28 12.40 -20.99 17.36
N ALA A 29 11.20 -20.85 16.79
CA ALA A 29 11.03 -20.35 15.41
C ALA A 29 11.50 -18.89 15.25
N ARG A 30 11.33 -18.04 16.27
CA ARG A 30 11.86 -16.66 16.24
C ARG A 30 13.37 -16.62 16.24
N GLU A 31 14.02 -17.46 17.04
CA GLU A 31 15.48 -17.57 17.10
C GLU A 31 16.05 -18.10 15.77
N GLU A 32 15.41 -19.10 15.17
CA GLU A 32 15.77 -19.60 13.85
C GLU A 32 15.64 -18.53 12.76
N ILE A 33 14.53 -17.79 12.75
CA ILE A 33 14.33 -16.68 11.82
C ILE A 33 15.41 -15.61 12.02
N GLN A 34 15.78 -15.30 13.25
CA GLN A 34 16.85 -14.33 13.52
C GLN A 34 18.19 -14.83 12.99
N ALA A 35 18.54 -16.08 13.24
CA ALA A 35 19.76 -16.68 12.73
C ALA A 35 19.83 -16.68 11.18
N LEU A 36 18.72 -17.00 10.52
CA LEU A 36 18.62 -16.94 9.05
C LEU A 36 18.76 -15.51 8.51
N ARG A 37 18.21 -14.51 9.22
CA ARG A 37 18.39 -13.10 8.86
C ARG A 37 19.83 -12.64 9.00
N ASP A 38 20.54 -13.08 10.02
CA ASP A 38 21.92 -12.72 10.23
C ASP A 38 22.81 -13.39 9.16
N GLN A 39 22.55 -14.65 8.80
CA GLN A 39 23.18 -15.31 7.67
C GLN A 39 22.90 -14.59 6.34
N LEU A 40 21.66 -14.14 6.13
CA LEU A 40 21.29 -13.37 4.93
C LEU A 40 22.04 -12.05 4.84
N LYS A 41 22.26 -11.36 5.97
CA LYS A 41 23.08 -10.13 6.02
C LYS A 41 24.55 -10.41 5.66
N GLU A 42 25.08 -11.53 6.08
CA GLU A 42 26.46 -11.94 5.74
C GLU A 42 26.60 -12.35 4.27
N LEU A 43 25.56 -12.96 3.69
CA LEU A 43 25.52 -13.37 2.27
C LEU A 43 25.15 -12.24 1.31
N ALA A 44 24.53 -11.15 1.81
CA ALA A 44 24.19 -10.01 0.98
C ALA A 44 25.49 -9.26 0.61
N PRO A 45 25.97 -9.35 -0.65
CA PRO A 45 27.02 -8.45 -1.08
C PRO A 45 26.49 -7.04 -0.89
N SER A 46 27.38 -6.14 -0.52
CA SER A 46 27.20 -4.71 -0.21
C SER A 46 26.47 -3.89 -1.30
N ILE A 47 25.29 -4.34 -1.73
CA ILE A 47 24.42 -3.59 -2.65
C ILE A 47 23.91 -2.31 -2.01
N ALA A 48 23.85 -2.25 -0.67
CA ALA A 48 23.47 -1.04 0.05
C ALA A 48 24.57 0.03 0.09
N ALA A 49 25.82 -0.32 -0.10
CA ALA A 49 26.93 0.66 -0.15
C ALA A 49 27.03 1.34 -1.51
N ASP A 50 26.70 0.66 -2.61
CA ASP A 50 26.73 1.25 -3.95
C ASP A 50 25.54 2.16 -4.22
N ALA A 51 24.38 1.90 -3.61
CA ALA A 51 23.20 2.77 -3.75
C ALA A 51 23.30 4.08 -2.95
N ALA A 52 24.13 4.14 -1.91
CA ALA A 52 24.33 5.34 -1.11
C ALA A 52 25.47 6.25 -1.63
N HIS A 53 26.27 5.80 -2.60
CA HIS A 53 27.46 6.53 -3.05
C HIS A 53 27.31 7.25 -4.39
N ASP A 54 26.17 7.17 -5.05
CA ASP A 54 25.91 7.91 -6.30
C ASP A 54 24.90 9.08 -6.13
N ILE A 55 24.95 9.78 -5.00
CA ILE A 55 24.51 11.18 -4.92
C ILE A 55 25.71 12.06 -5.29
N GLY A 56 26.36 11.72 -6.40
CA GLY A 56 27.47 12.46 -6.97
C GLY A 56 26.95 13.36 -8.09
N THR A 57 27.26 14.64 -8.06
CA THR A 57 27.60 15.60 -9.14
C THR A 57 27.08 15.35 -10.57
N GLY A 58 26.08 14.49 -10.75
CA GLY A 58 25.44 14.25 -12.03
C GLY A 58 24.43 15.35 -12.39
N THR A 59 24.30 15.62 -13.67
CA THR A 59 23.26 16.50 -14.22
C THR A 59 21.90 16.13 -13.63
N PRO A 60 21.10 17.08 -13.13
CA PRO A 60 19.77 16.78 -12.59
C PRO A 60 18.96 15.97 -13.61
N PRO A 61 18.24 14.91 -13.16
CA PRO A 61 17.51 14.05 -14.09
C PRO A 61 16.49 14.86 -14.88
N THR A 62 16.40 14.57 -16.15
CA THR A 62 15.45 15.19 -17.10
C THR A 62 14.00 14.88 -16.68
N SER A 63 13.04 15.66 -17.19
CA SER A 63 11.63 15.39 -16.95
C SER A 63 11.21 13.99 -17.44
N ALA A 64 11.78 13.51 -18.54
CA ALA A 64 11.51 12.18 -19.08
C ALA A 64 12.04 11.06 -18.15
N GLU A 65 13.23 11.24 -17.60
CA GLU A 65 13.81 10.28 -16.64
C GLU A 65 13.02 10.24 -15.32
N LYS A 66 12.58 11.40 -14.83
CA LYS A 66 11.69 11.49 -13.65
C LYS A 66 10.36 10.76 -13.88
N VAL A 67 9.73 10.96 -15.04
CA VAL A 67 8.48 10.27 -15.40
C VAL A 67 8.70 8.77 -15.51
N ARG A 68 9.81 8.33 -16.11
CA ARG A 68 10.15 6.91 -16.24
C ARG A 68 10.36 6.25 -14.87
N LEU A 69 11.14 6.90 -14.00
CA LEU A 69 11.34 6.44 -12.62
C LEU A 69 10.00 6.39 -11.86
N PHE A 70 9.19 7.43 -11.94
CA PHE A 70 7.88 7.46 -11.30
C PHE A 70 7.00 6.28 -11.75
N ARG A 71 6.93 6.03 -13.06
CA ARG A 71 6.18 4.90 -13.63
C ARG A 71 6.76 3.54 -13.20
N SER A 72 8.07 3.44 -13.00
CA SER A 72 8.69 2.20 -12.56
C SER A 72 8.40 1.86 -11.11
N LEU A 73 8.17 2.86 -10.25
CA LEU A 73 7.83 2.68 -8.84
C LEU A 73 6.33 2.42 -8.65
N PHE A 74 5.49 3.26 -9.23
CA PHE A 74 4.04 3.23 -9.01
C PHE A 74 3.31 2.42 -10.09
N ARG A 75 3.76 1.19 -10.34
CA ARG A 75 3.16 0.27 -11.31
C ARG A 75 1.82 -0.26 -10.79
N GLY A 76 0.80 -0.14 -11.59
CA GLY A 76 -0.50 -0.74 -11.39
C GLY A 76 -1.12 -1.10 -12.74
N ARG A 77 -2.43 -1.12 -12.84
CA ARG A 77 -3.11 -1.32 -14.14
C ARG A 77 -2.62 -0.27 -15.13
N ALA A 78 -2.20 -0.73 -16.29
CA ALA A 78 -1.70 0.13 -17.36
C ALA A 78 -2.80 0.59 -18.34
N ASP A 79 -3.92 -0.14 -18.38
CA ASP A 79 -5.04 0.08 -19.30
C ASP A 79 -6.02 1.16 -18.84
N VAL A 80 -6.00 1.49 -17.55
CA VAL A 80 -6.89 2.49 -16.95
C VAL A 80 -6.27 3.07 -15.66
N PHE A 81 -6.51 4.34 -15.41
CA PHE A 81 -6.14 4.98 -14.16
C PHE A 81 -7.30 5.84 -13.62
N PRO A 82 -7.42 6.02 -12.30
CA PRO A 82 -8.42 6.90 -11.73
C PRO A 82 -7.95 8.35 -11.73
N THR A 83 -8.87 9.27 -11.99
CA THR A 83 -8.66 10.71 -11.82
C THR A 83 -9.60 11.27 -10.77
N ARG A 84 -9.09 12.20 -9.97
CA ARG A 84 -9.88 12.93 -8.98
C ARG A 84 -10.81 13.92 -9.67
N PHE A 85 -12.02 14.02 -9.17
CA PHE A 85 -12.99 15.06 -9.57
C PHE A 85 -13.65 15.66 -8.33
N VAL A 86 -14.28 16.82 -8.50
CA VAL A 86 -15.15 17.41 -7.49
C VAL A 86 -16.55 17.49 -8.10
N SER A 87 -17.52 16.91 -7.42
CA SER A 87 -18.92 16.95 -7.86
C SER A 87 -19.47 18.36 -7.84
N LYS A 88 -19.87 18.88 -8.97
CA LYS A 88 -20.52 20.21 -9.06
C LYS A 88 -21.83 20.30 -8.25
N LYS A 89 -22.51 19.15 -8.07
CA LYS A 89 -23.79 19.09 -7.35
C LYS A 89 -23.61 19.05 -5.84
N THR A 90 -22.60 18.36 -5.32
CA THR A 90 -22.45 18.09 -3.88
C THR A 90 -21.21 18.71 -3.27
N GLY A 91 -20.30 19.26 -4.07
CA GLY A 91 -18.98 19.74 -3.62
C GLY A 91 -18.01 18.60 -3.18
N LYS A 92 -18.49 17.37 -3.12
CA LYS A 92 -17.67 16.24 -2.65
C LYS A 92 -16.65 15.81 -3.70
N ALA A 93 -15.44 15.56 -3.24
CA ALA A 93 -14.40 14.97 -4.06
C ALA A 93 -14.60 13.46 -4.20
N GLY A 94 -14.15 12.90 -5.34
CA GLY A 94 -14.17 11.47 -5.60
C GLY A 94 -13.16 11.12 -6.69
N TYR A 95 -13.02 9.83 -6.94
CA TYR A 95 -12.22 9.31 -8.03
C TYR A 95 -13.10 8.50 -8.99
N ALA A 96 -12.80 8.57 -10.27
CA ALA A 96 -13.43 7.75 -11.29
C ALA A 96 -12.39 7.40 -12.36
N PRO A 97 -12.54 6.27 -13.09
CA PRO A 97 -11.69 5.93 -14.20
C PRO A 97 -11.57 7.08 -15.20
N ALA A 98 -10.36 7.34 -15.69
CA ALA A 98 -10.15 8.24 -16.80
C ALA A 98 -10.76 7.61 -18.07
N CYS A 99 -11.73 8.28 -18.66
CA CYS A 99 -12.48 7.78 -19.79
C CYS A 99 -12.79 8.93 -20.75
N ALA A 100 -12.54 8.76 -22.04
CA ALA A 100 -12.83 9.77 -23.05
C ALA A 100 -14.33 10.10 -23.16
N ASN A 101 -15.18 9.13 -22.85
CA ASN A 101 -16.65 9.29 -22.86
C ASN A 101 -17.21 9.80 -21.53
N LYS A 102 -16.37 10.13 -20.54
CA LYS A 102 -16.81 10.56 -19.22
C LYS A 102 -17.63 11.85 -19.28
N PHE A 103 -18.86 11.80 -18.76
CA PHE A 103 -19.84 12.89 -18.76
C PHE A 103 -20.31 13.36 -20.14
N VAL A 104 -20.01 12.64 -21.22
CA VAL A 104 -20.57 12.91 -22.54
C VAL A 104 -22.06 12.59 -22.53
N ARG A 105 -22.90 13.60 -22.84
CA ARG A 105 -24.36 13.47 -22.82
C ARG A 105 -24.82 12.42 -23.84
N GLY A 106 -25.68 11.49 -23.44
CA GLY A 106 -26.20 10.40 -24.27
C GLY A 106 -25.25 9.21 -24.44
N VAL A 107 -24.04 9.29 -23.89
CA VAL A 107 -23.02 8.22 -23.94
C VAL A 107 -22.66 7.73 -22.54
N CYS A 108 -22.47 8.65 -21.61
CA CYS A 108 -22.09 8.34 -20.21
C CYS A 108 -23.31 8.45 -19.28
N ASP A 109 -23.69 7.32 -18.71
CA ASP A 109 -24.85 7.20 -17.81
C ASP A 109 -24.49 7.25 -16.31
N LEU A 110 -23.34 7.79 -15.94
CA LEU A 110 -22.99 7.98 -14.53
C LEU A 110 -23.99 8.95 -13.84
N PRO A 111 -24.39 8.67 -12.61
CA PRO A 111 -24.00 7.54 -11.74
C PRO A 111 -24.89 6.27 -11.87
N ARG A 112 -25.82 6.26 -12.82
CA ARG A 112 -26.82 5.19 -12.98
C ARG A 112 -26.16 3.86 -13.38
N ILE A 113 -25.20 3.89 -14.32
CA ILE A 113 -24.41 2.74 -14.74
C ILE A 113 -22.97 2.95 -14.25
N LYS A 114 -22.42 1.96 -13.54
CA LYS A 114 -21.02 2.01 -13.08
C LYS A 114 -20.06 1.85 -14.25
N CYS A 115 -18.88 2.45 -14.15
CA CYS A 115 -17.89 2.41 -15.24
C CYS A 115 -17.47 0.98 -15.62
N GLY A 116 -17.42 0.04 -14.67
CA GLY A 116 -17.09 -1.36 -14.94
C GLY A 116 -18.16 -2.12 -15.73
N GLU A 117 -19.41 -1.64 -15.71
CA GLU A 117 -20.58 -2.25 -16.38
C GLU A 117 -20.98 -1.47 -17.64
N CYS A 118 -20.29 -0.38 -17.97
CA CYS A 118 -20.64 0.51 -19.05
C CYS A 118 -20.26 -0.11 -20.41
N SER A 119 -21.19 -0.15 -21.36
CA SER A 119 -20.94 -0.60 -22.74
C SER A 119 -20.13 0.40 -23.57
N ASN A 120 -20.07 1.66 -23.14
CA ASN A 120 -19.38 2.75 -23.84
C ASN A 120 -18.03 3.09 -23.19
N GLN A 121 -17.33 2.09 -22.66
CA GLN A 121 -16.00 2.29 -22.07
C GLN A 121 -15.01 2.77 -23.13
N ALA A 122 -14.27 3.86 -22.79
CA ALA A 122 -13.17 4.39 -23.59
C ALA A 122 -12.08 4.83 -22.61
N PHE A 123 -11.56 3.86 -21.82
CA PHE A 123 -10.58 4.13 -20.77
C PHE A 123 -9.27 4.62 -21.38
N GLN A 124 -8.61 5.51 -20.65
CA GLN A 124 -7.30 6.04 -21.02
C GLN A 124 -6.21 5.20 -20.36
N ALA A 125 -5.27 4.76 -21.16
CA ALA A 125 -4.09 4.04 -20.68
C ALA A 125 -3.15 4.98 -19.90
N VAL A 126 -2.34 4.39 -19.02
CA VAL A 126 -1.28 5.10 -18.30
C VAL A 126 -0.12 5.33 -19.26
N ASP A 127 0.06 6.57 -19.71
CA ASP A 127 1.19 7.00 -20.54
C ASP A 127 2.05 8.05 -19.82
N ASP A 128 3.15 8.43 -20.43
CA ASP A 128 4.07 9.44 -19.89
C ASP A 128 3.41 10.81 -19.75
N GLN A 129 2.48 11.13 -20.67
CA GLN A 129 1.77 12.41 -20.63
C GLN A 129 0.77 12.48 -19.48
N ALA A 130 0.07 11.40 -19.15
CA ALA A 130 -0.83 11.33 -18.00
C ALA A 130 -0.06 11.54 -16.69
N VAL A 131 1.10 10.87 -16.54
CA VAL A 131 1.97 11.04 -15.38
C VAL A 131 2.56 12.45 -15.34
N LEU A 132 3.03 12.98 -16.45
CA LEU A 132 3.56 14.34 -16.52
C LEU A 132 2.51 15.38 -16.11
N ASN A 133 1.27 15.22 -16.57
CA ASN A 133 0.14 16.07 -16.21
C ASN A 133 -0.18 16.01 -14.71
N HIS A 134 -0.10 14.83 -14.11
CA HIS A 134 -0.21 14.68 -12.65
C HIS A 134 0.92 15.44 -11.91
N LEU A 135 2.17 15.20 -12.29
CA LEU A 135 3.33 15.84 -11.67
C LEU A 135 3.33 17.36 -11.85
N LYS A 136 2.75 17.89 -12.93
CA LYS A 136 2.59 19.32 -13.20
C LYS A 136 1.35 19.95 -12.54
N GLY A 137 0.46 19.17 -11.92
CA GLY A 137 -0.73 19.67 -11.24
C GLY A 137 -1.97 19.82 -12.11
N HIS A 138 -1.93 19.43 -13.41
CA HIS A 138 -3.08 19.55 -14.30
C HIS A 138 -4.25 18.65 -13.89
N HIS A 139 -3.97 17.52 -13.23
CA HIS A 139 -4.95 16.66 -12.57
C HIS A 139 -4.33 15.88 -11.41
N VAL A 140 -5.17 15.30 -10.58
CA VAL A 140 -4.73 14.33 -9.57
C VAL A 140 -5.03 12.94 -10.09
N MET A 141 -3.98 12.17 -10.32
CA MET A 141 -4.04 10.78 -10.78
C MET A 141 -3.94 9.84 -9.56
N GLY A 142 -4.62 8.73 -9.63
CA GLY A 142 -4.39 7.58 -8.76
C GLY A 142 -3.93 6.37 -9.57
N VAL A 143 -3.76 5.27 -8.89
CA VAL A 143 -3.40 3.97 -9.47
C VAL A 143 -4.29 2.87 -8.90
N TYR A 144 -4.60 1.87 -9.71
CA TYR A 144 -5.20 0.61 -9.30
C TYR A 144 -4.08 -0.41 -9.12
N PRO A 145 -3.65 -0.71 -7.87
CA PRO A 145 -2.48 -1.55 -7.63
C PRO A 145 -2.69 -3.03 -7.96
N LEU A 146 -3.92 -3.54 -7.85
CA LEU A 146 -4.25 -4.93 -8.15
C LEU A 146 -4.33 -5.15 -9.66
N LEU A 147 -3.51 -6.06 -10.18
CA LEU A 147 -3.48 -6.45 -11.59
C LEU A 147 -4.51 -7.54 -11.89
N GLY A 148 -4.77 -7.78 -13.19
CA GLY A 148 -5.75 -8.77 -13.63
C GLY A 148 -5.41 -10.23 -13.26
N ASP A 149 -4.14 -10.52 -13.03
CA ASP A 149 -3.59 -11.80 -12.56
C ASP A 149 -3.48 -11.87 -11.03
N GLU A 150 -4.10 -10.93 -10.31
CA GLU A 150 -4.13 -10.85 -8.85
C GLU A 150 -2.75 -10.59 -8.21
N THR A 151 -1.81 -10.03 -8.98
CA THR A 151 -0.51 -9.56 -8.48
C THR A 151 -0.49 -8.05 -8.26
N CYS A 152 0.58 -7.55 -7.61
CA CYS A 152 0.85 -6.13 -7.43
C CYS A 152 2.36 -5.87 -7.42
N TRP A 153 2.78 -4.66 -7.80
CA TRP A 153 4.18 -4.23 -7.80
C TRP A 153 4.58 -3.47 -6.53
N PHE A 154 3.61 -3.12 -5.72
CA PHE A 154 3.81 -2.46 -4.44
C PHE A 154 2.66 -2.78 -3.50
N LEU A 155 2.92 -2.60 -2.21
CA LEU A 155 1.90 -2.47 -1.18
C LEU A 155 1.99 -1.05 -0.63
N ALA A 156 0.84 -0.43 -0.35
CA ALA A 156 0.80 0.82 0.40
C ALA A 156 -0.10 0.68 1.62
N ALA A 157 0.31 1.28 2.74
CA ALA A 157 -0.53 1.43 3.93
C ALA A 157 -0.94 2.90 4.07
N ASP A 158 -2.23 3.14 4.27
CA ASP A 158 -2.83 4.46 4.41
C ASP A 158 -3.04 4.79 5.89
N PHE A 159 -2.59 5.97 6.28
CA PHE A 159 -2.71 6.51 7.62
C PHE A 159 -3.41 7.86 7.57
N ASP A 160 -4.55 7.95 8.24
CA ASP A 160 -5.36 9.15 8.39
C ASP A 160 -5.46 9.55 9.88
N LYS A 161 -6.13 10.67 10.19
CA LYS A 161 -6.42 11.15 11.55
C LYS A 161 -5.22 11.72 12.31
N ALA A 162 -5.47 12.15 13.56
CA ALA A 162 -4.53 12.97 14.33
C ALA A 162 -3.23 12.25 14.71
N SER A 163 -3.25 10.94 14.94
CA SER A 163 -2.10 10.16 15.43
C SER A 163 -1.16 9.64 14.32
N TRP A 164 -1.42 9.99 13.05
CA TRP A 164 -0.70 9.39 11.92
C TRP A 164 0.83 9.52 11.99
N GLN A 165 1.33 10.60 12.55
CA GLN A 165 2.79 10.83 12.64
C GLN A 165 3.46 9.82 13.56
N ASP A 166 2.88 9.59 14.73
CA ASP A 166 3.41 8.65 15.72
C ASP A 166 3.27 7.20 15.22
N ASP A 167 2.12 6.87 14.64
CA ASP A 167 1.84 5.54 14.10
C ASP A 167 2.77 5.19 12.93
N VAL A 168 3.00 6.13 12.01
CA VAL A 168 3.93 5.95 10.89
C VAL A 168 5.39 5.88 11.37
N ALA A 169 5.78 6.70 12.36
CA ALA A 169 7.13 6.63 12.93
C ALA A 169 7.40 5.26 13.58
N ALA A 170 6.40 4.71 14.28
CA ALA A 170 6.47 3.37 14.85
C ALA A 170 6.59 2.29 13.78
N LEU A 171 5.80 2.38 12.69
CA LEU A 171 5.90 1.46 11.56
C LEU A 171 7.30 1.51 10.91
N ILE A 172 7.86 2.70 10.70
CA ILE A 172 9.23 2.85 10.18
C ILE A 172 10.25 2.15 11.11
N GLY A 173 10.08 2.29 12.43
CA GLY A 173 10.91 1.58 13.42
C GLY A 173 10.84 0.07 13.23
N THR A 174 9.63 -0.49 13.18
CA THR A 174 9.40 -1.92 12.93
C THR A 174 10.01 -2.38 11.60
N CYS A 175 9.84 -1.60 10.54
CA CYS A 175 10.41 -1.91 9.22
C CYS A 175 11.94 -1.95 9.25
N ARG A 176 12.60 -1.01 9.95
CA ARG A 176 14.06 -1.02 10.13
C ARG A 176 14.55 -2.26 10.86
N GLU A 177 13.89 -2.63 11.95
CA GLU A 177 14.25 -3.79 12.76
C GLU A 177 14.01 -5.12 12.02
N THR A 178 12.99 -5.18 11.16
CA THR A 178 12.69 -6.36 10.34
C THR A 178 13.46 -6.40 9.01
N GLY A 179 14.20 -5.34 8.67
CA GLY A 179 14.95 -5.22 7.42
C GLY A 179 14.07 -5.03 6.19
N VAL A 180 12.83 -4.53 6.35
CA VAL A 180 11.89 -4.28 5.26
C VAL A 180 12.00 -2.82 4.82
N PRO A 181 12.42 -2.51 3.57
CA PRO A 181 12.48 -1.15 3.08
C PRO A 181 11.07 -0.54 3.00
N VAL A 182 10.93 0.71 3.48
CA VAL A 182 9.70 1.48 3.40
C VAL A 182 10.00 2.91 3.01
N SER A 183 9.18 3.46 2.11
CA SER A 183 9.19 4.88 1.75
C SER A 183 7.90 5.51 2.24
N VAL A 184 7.98 6.69 2.85
CA VAL A 184 6.80 7.38 3.38
C VAL A 184 6.63 8.72 2.69
N GLU A 185 5.39 9.05 2.36
CA GLU A 185 5.00 10.37 1.91
C GLU A 185 3.89 10.93 2.81
N ARG A 186 3.84 12.24 2.93
CA ARG A 186 2.69 12.93 3.49
C ARG A 186 1.56 12.91 2.47
N SER A 187 0.36 12.48 2.88
CA SER A 187 -0.79 12.40 1.98
C SER A 187 -1.14 13.79 1.41
N ARG A 188 -1.80 13.82 0.25
CA ARG A 188 -2.20 15.05 -0.43
C ARG A 188 -3.03 16.01 0.45
N SER A 189 -3.79 15.49 1.40
CA SER A 189 -4.58 16.30 2.34
C SER A 189 -3.73 17.03 3.37
N GLY A 190 -2.50 16.58 3.59
CA GLY A 190 -1.61 17.05 4.64
C GLY A 190 -1.90 16.46 6.03
N ASN A 191 -2.99 15.69 6.17
CA ASN A 191 -3.47 15.15 7.45
C ASN A 191 -3.37 13.62 7.52
N GLY A 192 -2.36 13.05 6.89
CA GLY A 192 -2.12 11.62 6.84
C GLY A 192 -0.85 11.30 6.08
N ALA A 193 -0.55 10.03 5.91
CA ALA A 193 0.59 9.53 5.17
C ALA A 193 0.30 8.21 4.46
N HIS A 194 1.06 7.93 3.42
CA HIS A 194 1.12 6.61 2.82
C HIS A 194 2.52 6.02 3.03
N ALA A 195 2.57 4.79 3.53
CA ALA A 195 3.80 4.01 3.62
C ALA A 195 3.85 3.01 2.45
N TRP A 196 4.87 3.13 1.59
CA TRP A 196 5.01 2.39 0.34
C TRP A 196 6.07 1.30 0.47
N PHE A 197 5.74 0.10 0.05
CA PHE A 197 6.61 -1.07 -0.03
C PHE A 197 6.69 -1.50 -1.49
N PHE A 198 7.81 -1.23 -2.15
CA PHE A 198 8.02 -1.56 -3.56
C PHE A 198 8.63 -2.94 -3.72
N PHE A 199 8.16 -3.71 -4.68
CA PHE A 199 8.65 -5.04 -5.00
C PHE A 199 9.49 -5.01 -6.27
N ALA A 200 10.59 -5.78 -6.31
CA ALA A 200 11.44 -5.93 -7.50
C ALA A 200 10.71 -6.69 -8.61
N GLU A 201 9.84 -7.61 -8.22
CA GLU A 201 8.98 -8.42 -9.09
C GLU A 201 7.53 -8.34 -8.62
N PRO A 202 6.54 -8.62 -9.49
CA PRO A 202 5.15 -8.66 -9.06
C PRO A 202 4.94 -9.82 -8.09
N VAL A 203 4.27 -9.55 -6.98
CA VAL A 203 3.89 -10.56 -5.98
C VAL A 203 2.38 -10.68 -5.90
N THR A 204 1.87 -11.84 -5.51
CA THR A 204 0.42 -11.99 -5.32
C THR A 204 -0.09 -11.04 -4.25
N ALA A 205 -1.25 -10.45 -4.47
CA ALA A 205 -1.86 -9.49 -3.54
C ALA A 205 -2.04 -10.09 -2.13
N ASN A 206 -2.33 -11.39 -2.05
CA ASN A 206 -2.43 -12.12 -0.78
C ASN A 206 -1.10 -12.07 0.00
N VAL A 207 0.04 -12.36 -0.64
CA VAL A 207 1.36 -12.32 0.00
C VAL A 207 1.71 -10.90 0.43
N ALA A 208 1.51 -9.91 -0.44
CA ALA A 208 1.76 -8.50 -0.13
C ALA A 208 0.93 -8.05 1.09
N ARG A 209 -0.36 -8.36 1.12
CA ARG A 209 -1.26 -8.02 2.24
C ARG A 209 -0.89 -8.72 3.54
N ARG A 210 -0.51 -10.00 3.48
CA ARG A 210 -0.03 -10.73 4.67
C ARG A 210 1.24 -10.09 5.24
N MET A 211 2.17 -9.66 4.40
CA MET A 211 3.35 -8.89 4.84
C MET A 211 2.91 -7.58 5.52
N GLY A 212 2.02 -6.81 4.92
CA GLY A 212 1.52 -5.57 5.50
C GLY A 212 0.81 -5.77 6.83
N CYS A 213 -0.09 -6.75 6.91
CA CYS A 213 -0.76 -7.11 8.16
C CYS A 213 0.24 -7.53 9.25
N TYR A 214 1.27 -8.31 8.89
CA TYR A 214 2.32 -8.69 9.83
C TYR A 214 3.05 -7.45 10.38
N LEU A 215 3.48 -6.52 9.51
CA LEU A 215 4.19 -5.32 9.93
C LEU A 215 3.33 -4.43 10.84
N ILE A 216 2.05 -4.23 10.52
CA ILE A 216 1.11 -3.47 11.37
C ILE A 216 0.94 -4.16 12.72
N THR A 217 0.68 -5.47 12.74
CA THR A 217 0.51 -6.24 13.99
C THR A 217 1.77 -6.23 14.84
N GLU A 218 2.94 -6.38 14.23
CA GLU A 218 4.23 -6.33 14.91
C GLU A 218 4.49 -4.93 15.50
N THR A 219 4.12 -3.87 14.79
CA THR A 219 4.21 -2.50 15.30
C THR A 219 3.32 -2.31 16.54
N MET A 220 2.07 -2.76 16.50
CA MET A 220 1.16 -2.70 17.64
C MET A 220 1.68 -3.52 18.84
N SER A 221 2.29 -4.69 18.59
CA SER A 221 2.82 -5.53 19.69
C SER A 221 4.04 -4.95 20.38
N ARG A 222 4.80 -4.08 19.71
CA ARG A 222 6.02 -3.42 20.24
C ARG A 222 5.73 -2.07 20.89
N ARG A 223 4.65 -1.47 20.55
CA ARG A 223 4.26 -0.10 20.96
C ARG A 223 2.85 -0.15 21.57
N HIS A 224 2.75 -0.72 22.75
CA HIS A 224 1.46 -0.90 23.45
C HIS A 224 0.71 0.41 23.72
N GLU A 225 1.45 1.54 23.76
CA GLU A 225 0.91 2.88 23.92
C GLU A 225 0.23 3.43 22.65
N LEU A 226 0.50 2.82 21.49
CA LEU A 226 -0.09 3.23 20.21
C LEU A 226 -1.24 2.30 19.83
N THR A 227 -2.38 2.89 19.56
CA THR A 227 -3.58 2.14 19.12
C THR A 227 -3.61 1.88 17.62
N MET A 228 -2.72 2.54 16.85
CA MET A 228 -2.72 2.54 15.38
C MET A 228 -4.07 3.00 14.79
N ASP A 229 -4.75 3.88 15.49
CA ASP A 229 -6.09 4.38 15.11
C ASP A 229 -6.08 5.16 13.79
N SER A 230 -4.92 5.66 13.38
CA SER A 230 -4.77 6.34 12.09
C SER A 230 -4.63 5.39 10.91
N TYR A 231 -4.27 4.12 11.14
CA TYR A 231 -4.23 3.12 10.06
C TYR A 231 -5.64 2.89 9.51
N ASP A 232 -5.84 3.13 8.22
CA ASP A 232 -7.12 2.90 7.55
C ASP A 232 -7.12 1.56 6.80
N ARG A 233 -6.22 1.38 5.83
CA ARG A 233 -6.19 0.17 5.00
C ARG A 233 -4.90 -0.04 4.24
N LEU A 234 -4.80 -1.23 3.63
CA LEU A 234 -3.76 -1.57 2.65
C LEU A 234 -4.26 -1.35 1.22
N PHE A 235 -3.31 -1.11 0.30
CA PHE A 235 -3.54 -1.07 -1.14
C PHE A 235 -2.52 -1.98 -1.85
N PRO A 236 -2.95 -3.09 -2.50
CA PRO A 236 -4.34 -3.53 -2.62
C PRO A 236 -4.94 -3.94 -1.27
N ASN A 237 -6.26 -3.77 -1.11
CA ASN A 237 -7.00 -4.19 0.09
C ASN A 237 -7.72 -5.53 -0.08
N GLN A 238 -7.56 -6.20 -1.21
CA GLN A 238 -8.23 -7.44 -1.58
C GLN A 238 -7.25 -8.37 -2.29
N ASP A 239 -7.49 -9.67 -2.20
CA ASP A 239 -6.64 -10.70 -2.78
C ASP A 239 -6.97 -10.97 -4.24
N THR A 240 -8.23 -10.80 -4.61
CA THR A 240 -8.77 -11.17 -5.94
C THR A 240 -9.37 -9.98 -6.66
N MET A 241 -9.32 -10.01 -7.99
CA MET A 241 -9.92 -8.99 -8.84
C MET A 241 -11.43 -9.20 -8.94
N PRO A 242 -12.26 -8.20 -8.59
CA PRO A 242 -13.71 -8.31 -8.76
C PRO A 242 -14.08 -8.30 -10.24
N ARG A 243 -15.06 -9.12 -10.61
CA ARG A 243 -15.55 -9.16 -12.01
C ARG A 243 -16.06 -7.78 -12.44
N GLY A 244 -15.56 -7.30 -13.59
CA GLY A 244 -15.88 -5.97 -14.10
C GLY A 244 -15.40 -4.80 -13.23
N GLY A 245 -14.65 -5.07 -12.15
CA GLY A 245 -14.11 -4.07 -11.25
C GLY A 245 -12.68 -3.66 -11.59
N PHE A 246 -12.19 -2.66 -10.86
CA PHE A 246 -10.82 -2.14 -10.98
C PHE A 246 -9.98 -2.44 -9.74
N GLY A 247 -10.57 -3.05 -8.71
CA GLY A 247 -9.99 -3.09 -7.37
C GLY A 247 -10.10 -1.73 -6.66
N ASN A 248 -9.46 -1.61 -5.51
CA ASN A 248 -9.33 -0.32 -4.85
C ASN A 248 -8.23 0.53 -5.52
N LEU A 249 -8.29 1.82 -5.29
CA LEU A 249 -7.31 2.77 -5.82
C LEU A 249 -6.62 3.54 -4.69
N ILE A 250 -5.39 3.96 -4.94
CA ILE A 250 -4.68 4.93 -4.09
C ILE A 250 -4.28 6.15 -4.94
N ALA A 251 -4.32 7.34 -4.35
CA ALA A 251 -3.82 8.54 -5.00
C ALA A 251 -2.31 8.46 -5.18
N LEU A 252 -1.80 8.89 -6.32
CA LEU A 252 -0.36 8.95 -6.56
C LEU A 252 0.27 10.15 -5.86
N PRO A 253 1.51 10.01 -5.36
CA PRO A 253 2.25 11.07 -4.69
C PRO A 253 2.84 12.10 -5.66
N LEU A 254 3.49 13.12 -5.09
CA LEU A 254 4.31 14.11 -5.79
C LEU A 254 3.56 15.00 -6.80
N GLN A 255 2.23 15.08 -6.71
CA GLN A 255 1.45 16.06 -7.48
C GLN A 255 1.87 17.48 -7.11
N HIS A 256 1.97 18.38 -8.09
CA HIS A 256 2.54 19.73 -7.92
C HIS A 256 1.96 20.49 -6.71
N ASP A 257 0.64 20.60 -6.62
CA ASP A 257 0.01 21.41 -5.57
C ASP A 257 0.25 20.82 -4.16
N ALA A 258 0.25 19.49 -4.05
CA ALA A 258 0.57 18.82 -2.79
C ALA A 258 2.01 19.11 -2.34
N ARG A 259 2.97 19.12 -3.27
CA ARG A 259 4.39 19.44 -2.98
C ARG A 259 4.63 20.89 -2.54
N GLN A 260 3.74 21.81 -2.87
CA GLN A 260 3.85 23.22 -2.44
C GLN A 260 3.39 23.40 -0.98
N ASN A 261 2.65 22.44 -0.46
CA ASN A 261 2.09 22.48 0.90
C ASN A 261 2.90 21.65 1.93
N GLY A 262 4.05 21.13 1.54
CA GLY A 262 5.00 20.40 2.39
C GLY A 262 4.90 18.91 2.25
#